data_8da8d99c281bcfe352862755607837b9
#
_entry.id   8da8d99c281bcfe352862755607837b9
#
_cell.length_a   1.000
_cell.length_b   1.000
_cell.length_c   1.000
_cell.angle_alpha   90.00
_cell.angle_beta   90.00
_cell.angle_gamma   90.00
#
_symmetry.space_group_name_H-M   'P 1'
#
loop_
_entity.id
_entity.type
_entity.pdbx_description
1 polymer ?
#
loop_
_entity_poly.entity_id
_entity_poly.type
_entity_poly.pdbx_seq_one_letter_code
_entity_poly.pdbx_strand_id
1 'polypeptide(L)'
;MNYTKEQILAYCNEFSKNTLMETLKIEYIDAGEDFLTAKMPVNSSVYQPMGLLHGGASVALAESVGSAASHFFINTKEQEVRGIEISANHLKSIREGVVFGTARIIHKGRSLHLWEIKITDESGNLISLCKLTNMVLEKKKTQ
;
A
#
# COMPACT_ATOMS: atom_id res chain seq x y z
N MET A 1 -3.05 -2.39 -17.56
CA MET A 1 -3.26 -0.98 -17.12
C MET A 1 -2.91 -0.05 -18.27
N ASN A 2 -3.66 1.03 -18.43
CA ASN A 2 -3.42 2.03 -19.50
C ASN A 2 -2.44 3.14 -19.08
N TYR A 3 -1.62 2.90 -18.08
CA TYR A 3 -0.69 3.87 -17.51
C TYR A 3 0.74 3.33 -17.54
N THR A 4 1.70 4.20 -17.83
CA THR A 4 3.11 3.84 -17.70
C THR A 4 3.50 3.77 -16.21
N LYS A 5 4.60 3.08 -15.90
CA LYS A 5 5.17 3.05 -14.55
C LYS A 5 5.39 4.46 -14.01
N GLU A 6 5.98 5.33 -14.80
CA GLU A 6 6.28 6.71 -14.43
C GLU A 6 5.02 7.50 -14.09
N GLN A 7 3.94 7.31 -14.86
CA GLN A 7 2.64 7.94 -14.60
C GLN A 7 2.03 7.45 -13.29
N ILE A 8 2.09 6.13 -13.01
CA ILE A 8 1.59 5.54 -11.77
C ILE A 8 2.34 6.11 -10.56
N LEU A 9 3.67 6.10 -10.61
CA LEU A 9 4.49 6.57 -9.50
C LEU A 9 4.32 8.07 -9.25
N ALA A 10 4.29 8.87 -10.30
CA ALA A 10 4.06 10.31 -10.19
C ALA A 10 2.69 10.62 -9.57
N TYR A 11 1.65 9.93 -10.01
CA TYR A 11 0.30 10.07 -9.45
C TYR A 11 0.27 9.71 -7.96
N CYS A 12 0.76 8.53 -7.58
CA CYS A 12 0.74 8.06 -6.20
C CYS A 12 1.51 9.01 -5.27
N ASN A 13 2.69 9.46 -5.67
CA ASN A 13 3.50 10.35 -4.86
C ASN A 13 2.89 11.75 -4.73
N GLU A 14 2.25 12.27 -5.78
CA GLU A 14 1.55 13.55 -5.72
C GLU A 14 0.33 13.49 -4.80
N PHE A 15 -0.48 12.44 -4.91
CA PHE A 15 -1.66 12.26 -4.06
C PHE A 15 -1.34 11.90 -2.59
N SER A 16 -0.10 11.55 -2.30
CA SER A 16 0.37 11.31 -0.92
C SER A 16 0.60 12.60 -0.13
N LYS A 17 0.74 13.74 -0.78
CA LYS A 17 0.97 15.03 -0.14
C LYS A 17 -0.20 15.42 0.79
N ASN A 18 0.13 15.92 1.98
CA ASN A 18 -0.84 16.30 3.02
C ASN A 18 -1.73 15.15 3.49
N THR A 19 -1.20 13.93 3.49
CA THR A 19 -1.87 12.71 3.96
C THR A 19 -1.00 11.96 4.96
N LEU A 20 -1.55 10.87 5.52
CA LEU A 20 -0.80 9.96 6.38
C LEU A 20 0.46 9.41 5.68
N MET A 21 0.40 9.18 4.36
CA MET A 21 1.54 8.68 3.61
C MET A 21 2.72 9.65 3.65
N GLU A 22 2.47 10.96 3.57
CA GLU A 22 3.53 11.97 3.74
C GLU A 22 4.09 11.95 5.16
N THR A 23 3.24 11.87 6.17
CA THR A 23 3.64 11.77 7.59
C THR A 23 4.57 10.58 7.84
N LEU A 24 4.26 9.43 7.26
CA LEU A 24 5.05 8.20 7.36
C LEU A 24 6.22 8.17 6.37
N LYS A 25 6.35 9.17 5.51
CA LYS A 25 7.37 9.27 4.45
C LYS A 25 7.32 8.07 3.48
N ILE A 26 6.12 7.61 3.17
CA ILE A 26 5.90 6.57 2.18
C ILE A 26 6.16 7.14 0.79
N GLU A 27 6.99 6.46 0.02
CA GLU A 27 7.34 6.81 -1.35
C GLU A 27 7.10 5.63 -2.28
N TYR A 28 6.31 5.83 -3.32
CA TYR A 28 6.06 4.81 -4.35
C TYR A 28 7.24 4.78 -5.32
N ILE A 29 7.81 3.59 -5.53
CA ILE A 29 9.11 3.42 -6.20
C ILE A 29 9.11 2.44 -7.37
N ASP A 30 8.13 1.54 -7.44
CA ASP A 30 8.04 0.57 -8.54
C ASP A 30 6.60 0.15 -8.80
N ALA A 31 6.29 -0.16 -10.06
CA ALA A 31 4.97 -0.61 -10.49
C ALA A 31 5.07 -1.51 -11.72
N GLY A 32 4.16 -2.46 -11.82
CA GLY A 32 3.98 -3.34 -12.98
C GLY A 32 2.51 -3.64 -13.21
N GLU A 33 2.20 -4.58 -14.07
CA GLU A 33 0.82 -4.91 -14.43
C GLU A 33 0.00 -5.45 -13.25
N ASP A 34 0.66 -6.19 -12.36
CA ASP A 34 0.02 -6.91 -11.25
C ASP A 34 0.54 -6.50 -9.87
N PHE A 35 1.41 -5.50 -9.80
CA PHE A 35 2.01 -5.07 -8.53
C PHE A 35 2.29 -3.57 -8.43
N LEU A 36 2.42 -3.12 -7.19
CA LEU A 36 2.87 -1.78 -6.82
C LEU A 36 3.76 -1.88 -5.59
N THR A 37 4.86 -1.15 -5.57
CA THR A 37 5.81 -1.13 -4.45
C THR A 37 6.02 0.30 -3.94
N ALA A 38 6.00 0.45 -2.62
CA ALA A 38 6.41 1.65 -1.93
C ALA A 38 7.40 1.32 -0.81
N LYS A 39 8.16 2.31 -0.38
CA LYS A 39 9.10 2.20 0.75
C LYS A 39 8.71 3.15 1.87
N MET A 40 9.14 2.83 3.08
CA MET A 40 8.95 3.64 4.27
C MET A 40 10.21 3.55 5.14
N PRO A 41 10.79 4.70 5.60
CA PRO A 41 11.92 4.67 6.49
C PRO A 41 11.51 4.18 7.89
N VAL A 42 12.40 3.46 8.55
CA VAL A 42 12.23 2.96 9.91
C VAL A 42 13.06 3.82 10.86
N ASN A 43 12.38 4.60 11.68
CA ASN A 43 12.97 5.48 12.69
C ASN A 43 11.98 5.68 13.85
N SER A 44 12.31 6.54 14.80
CA SER A 44 11.49 6.77 16.00
C SER A 44 10.05 7.23 15.71
N SER A 45 9.78 7.83 14.56
CA SER A 45 8.43 8.26 14.15
C SER A 45 7.47 7.09 13.94
N VAL A 46 7.99 5.89 13.73
CA VAL A 46 7.21 4.67 13.49
C VAL A 46 7.54 3.54 14.47
N TYR A 47 8.16 3.88 15.60
CA TYR A 47 8.48 2.89 16.64
C TYR A 47 7.29 2.58 17.55
N GLN A 48 7.23 1.31 17.99
CA GLN A 48 6.52 0.91 19.20
C GLN A 48 7.44 1.13 20.44
N PRO A 49 6.94 0.99 21.68
CA PRO A 49 7.70 1.36 22.89
C PRO A 49 9.06 0.67 23.08
N MET A 50 9.31 -0.46 22.43
CA MET A 50 10.59 -1.19 22.54
C MET A 50 11.62 -0.74 21.48
N GLY A 51 11.36 0.31 20.73
CA GLY A 51 12.24 0.82 19.68
C GLY A 51 12.29 -0.04 18.43
N LEU A 52 11.22 -0.76 18.15
CA LEU A 52 11.04 -1.58 16.95
C LEU A 52 9.94 -0.97 16.09
N LEU A 53 9.97 -1.26 14.79
CA LEU A 53 8.90 -0.88 13.88
C LEU A 53 7.54 -1.31 14.42
N HIS A 54 6.64 -0.34 14.56
CA HIS A 54 5.27 -0.58 15.00
C HIS A 54 4.50 -1.40 13.94
N GLY A 55 3.84 -2.46 14.38
CA GLY A 55 3.03 -3.30 13.49
C GLY A 55 1.96 -2.52 12.73
N GLY A 56 1.33 -1.54 13.38
CA GLY A 56 0.37 -0.62 12.77
C GLY A 56 0.98 0.23 11.65
N ALA A 57 2.26 0.61 11.76
CA ALA A 57 2.95 1.33 10.69
C ALA A 57 3.17 0.43 9.46
N SER A 58 3.53 -0.83 9.67
CA SER A 58 3.60 -1.82 8.59
C SER A 58 2.24 -2.01 7.90
N VAL A 59 1.15 -2.07 8.67
CA VAL A 59 -0.22 -2.18 8.15
C VAL A 59 -0.61 -0.92 7.38
N ALA A 60 -0.25 0.27 7.86
CA ALA A 60 -0.51 1.53 7.15
C ALA A 60 0.21 1.56 5.79
N LEU A 61 1.46 1.11 5.72
CA LEU A 61 2.18 0.95 4.46
C LEU A 61 1.48 -0.05 3.54
N ALA A 62 1.11 -1.21 4.05
CA ALA A 62 0.45 -2.27 3.27
C ALA A 62 -0.89 -1.81 2.70
N GLU A 63 -1.73 -1.18 3.52
CA GLU A 63 -3.04 -0.69 3.09
C GLU A 63 -2.92 0.46 2.08
N SER A 64 -1.96 1.36 2.28
CA SER A 64 -1.68 2.46 1.34
C SER A 64 -1.30 1.92 -0.04
N VAL A 65 -0.39 0.95 -0.10
CA VAL A 65 0.07 0.38 -1.38
C VAL A 65 -1.03 -0.41 -2.07
N GLY A 66 -1.74 -1.28 -1.36
CA GLY A 66 -2.81 -2.10 -1.93
C GLY A 66 -4.01 -1.28 -2.39
N SER A 67 -4.36 -0.22 -1.67
CA SER A 67 -5.46 0.69 -2.06
C SER A 67 -5.08 1.51 -3.28
N ALA A 68 -3.86 2.05 -3.32
CA ALA A 68 -3.35 2.76 -4.49
C ALA A 68 -3.30 1.87 -5.73
N ALA A 69 -2.85 0.63 -5.58
CA ALA A 69 -2.82 -0.33 -6.69
C ALA A 69 -4.19 -0.61 -7.28
N SER A 70 -5.22 -0.76 -6.44
CA SER A 70 -6.61 -0.95 -6.90
C SER A 70 -7.15 0.21 -7.73
N HIS A 71 -6.70 1.43 -7.44
CA HIS A 71 -7.12 2.63 -8.16
C HIS A 71 -6.86 2.55 -9.67
N PHE A 72 -5.79 1.88 -10.07
CA PHE A 72 -5.41 1.73 -11.48
C PHE A 72 -6.16 0.61 -12.21
N PHE A 73 -7.01 -0.14 -11.51
CA PHE A 73 -7.84 -1.20 -12.09
C PHE A 73 -9.30 -0.81 -12.30
N ILE A 74 -9.69 0.39 -11.91
CA ILE A 74 -11.09 0.85 -11.95
C ILE A 74 -11.25 2.03 -12.92
N ASN A 75 -12.49 2.29 -13.30
CA ASN A 75 -12.86 3.53 -13.98
C ASN A 75 -13.05 4.65 -12.94
N THR A 76 -12.03 5.43 -12.69
CA THR A 76 -12.02 6.48 -11.66
C THR A 76 -13.03 7.61 -11.87
N LYS A 77 -13.61 7.72 -13.06
CA LYS A 77 -14.69 8.68 -13.33
C LYS A 77 -16.02 8.24 -12.69
N GLU A 78 -16.23 6.93 -12.63
CA GLU A 78 -17.50 6.32 -12.20
C GLU A 78 -17.36 5.53 -10.90
N GLN A 79 -16.15 5.12 -10.55
CA GLN A 79 -15.88 4.21 -9.45
C GLN A 79 -14.89 4.79 -8.44
N GLU A 80 -14.97 4.28 -7.24
CA GLU A 80 -14.01 4.51 -6.16
C GLU A 80 -13.67 3.20 -5.44
N VAL A 81 -12.55 3.17 -4.75
CA VAL A 81 -12.07 2.01 -3.99
C VAL A 81 -12.06 2.33 -2.51
N ARG A 82 -12.49 1.36 -1.69
CA ARG A 82 -12.37 1.42 -0.24
C ARG A 82 -11.81 0.13 0.32
N GLY A 83 -10.79 0.23 1.15
CA GLY A 83 -10.33 -0.88 1.97
C GLY A 83 -11.39 -1.24 3.00
N ILE A 84 -11.78 -2.52 3.06
CA ILE A 84 -12.82 -3.00 3.99
C ILE A 84 -12.30 -4.01 5.00
N GLU A 85 -11.16 -4.64 4.74
CA GLU A 85 -10.53 -5.56 5.68
C GLU A 85 -9.04 -5.66 5.36
N ILE A 86 -8.21 -5.65 6.40
CA ILE A 86 -6.80 -5.96 6.31
C ILE A 86 -6.40 -6.88 7.46
N SER A 87 -5.60 -7.88 7.15
CA SER A 87 -4.97 -8.76 8.13
C SER A 87 -3.46 -8.72 7.96
N ALA A 88 -2.73 -8.92 9.05
CA ALA A 88 -1.28 -8.91 9.05
C ALA A 88 -0.71 -9.95 10.01
N ASN A 89 0.36 -10.61 9.57
CA ASN A 89 1.23 -11.40 10.41
C ASN A 89 2.61 -10.73 10.47
N HIS A 90 2.99 -10.25 11.64
CA HIS A 90 4.30 -9.64 11.88
C HIS A 90 5.30 -10.74 12.26
N LEU A 91 6.28 -10.97 11.40
CA LEU A 91 7.14 -12.16 11.46
C LEU A 91 8.56 -11.86 11.91
N LYS A 92 9.05 -10.63 11.67
CA LYS A 92 10.41 -10.22 12.02
C LYS A 92 10.43 -8.77 12.46
N SER A 93 11.17 -8.48 13.52
CA SER A 93 11.40 -7.12 14.01
C SER A 93 12.47 -6.40 13.20
N ILE A 94 12.34 -5.07 13.12
CA ILE A 94 13.34 -4.18 12.50
C ILE A 94 13.42 -2.87 13.30
N ARG A 95 14.63 -2.32 13.46
CA ARG A 95 14.92 -1.10 14.25
C ARG A 95 15.27 0.10 13.40
N GLU A 96 15.85 -0.12 12.23
CA GLU A 96 16.40 0.94 11.37
C GLU A 96 16.38 0.54 9.92
N GLY A 97 16.75 1.44 9.03
CA GLY A 97 16.78 1.22 7.61
C GLY A 97 15.46 1.55 6.94
N VAL A 98 15.10 0.78 5.94
CA VAL A 98 13.92 0.98 5.10
C VAL A 98 13.16 -0.34 4.96
N VAL A 99 11.84 -0.27 4.99
CA VAL A 99 10.97 -1.38 4.60
C VAL A 99 10.28 -1.08 3.27
N PHE A 100 10.05 -2.13 2.50
CA PHE A 100 9.40 -2.11 1.19
C PHE A 100 8.08 -2.86 1.29
N GLY A 101 6.99 -2.22 0.91
CA GLY A 101 5.68 -2.87 0.78
C GLY A 101 5.39 -3.13 -0.68
N THR A 102 5.26 -4.40 -1.06
CA THR A 102 4.90 -4.80 -2.43
C THR A 102 3.55 -5.49 -2.41
N ALA A 103 2.55 -4.83 -3.01
CA ALA A 103 1.23 -5.39 -3.22
C ALA A 103 1.18 -6.13 -4.55
N ARG A 104 0.73 -7.39 -4.52
CA ARG A 104 0.42 -8.20 -5.70
C ARG A 104 -1.04 -8.60 -5.69
N ILE A 105 -1.70 -8.46 -6.83
CA ILE A 105 -3.11 -8.84 -6.95
C ILE A 105 -3.27 -10.36 -6.87
N ILE A 106 -4.17 -10.82 -5.99
CA ILE A 106 -4.57 -12.23 -5.90
C ILE A 106 -5.87 -12.45 -6.68
N HIS A 107 -6.82 -11.54 -6.51
CA HIS A 107 -8.12 -11.61 -7.16
C HIS A 107 -8.58 -10.22 -7.58
N LYS A 108 -8.88 -10.07 -8.86
CA LYS A 108 -9.43 -8.85 -9.45
C LYS A 108 -10.87 -9.14 -9.88
N GLY A 109 -11.81 -8.94 -8.96
CA GLY A 109 -13.24 -9.06 -9.24
C GLY A 109 -13.87 -7.72 -9.65
N ARG A 110 -15.12 -7.78 -10.06
CA ARG A 110 -15.89 -6.56 -10.40
C ARG A 110 -16.16 -5.69 -9.18
N SER A 111 -16.41 -6.30 -8.02
CA SER A 111 -16.78 -5.63 -6.78
C SER A 111 -15.73 -5.70 -5.70
N LEU A 112 -14.79 -6.64 -5.80
CA LEU A 112 -13.73 -6.85 -4.80
C LEU A 112 -12.38 -7.06 -5.47
N HIS A 113 -11.34 -6.45 -4.89
CA HIS A 113 -9.95 -6.76 -5.17
C HIS A 113 -9.30 -7.33 -3.92
N LEU A 114 -8.62 -8.45 -4.05
CA LEU A 114 -7.85 -9.06 -2.97
C LEU A 114 -6.37 -8.93 -3.30
N TRP A 115 -5.62 -8.35 -2.38
CA TRP A 115 -4.17 -8.12 -2.48
C TRP A 115 -3.41 -8.88 -1.42
N GLU A 116 -2.28 -9.47 -1.80
CA GLU A 116 -1.22 -9.86 -0.87
C GLU A 116 -0.18 -8.75 -0.83
N ILE A 117 0.22 -8.32 0.37
CA ILE A 117 1.27 -7.33 0.52
C ILE A 117 2.37 -7.92 1.41
N LYS A 118 3.58 -8.00 0.86
CA LYS A 118 4.79 -8.38 1.59
C LYS A 118 5.54 -7.13 2.00
N ILE A 119 5.79 -6.99 3.29
CA ILE A 119 6.68 -5.98 3.84
C ILE A 119 8.04 -6.65 4.05
N THR A 120 9.07 -6.16 3.38
CA THR A 120 10.42 -6.71 3.39
C THR A 120 11.44 -5.67 3.80
N ASP A 121 12.57 -6.09 4.36
CA ASP A 121 13.71 -5.21 4.60
C ASP A 121 14.60 -5.07 3.36
N GLU A 122 15.70 -4.30 3.47
CA GLU A 122 16.64 -4.06 2.38
C GLU A 122 17.37 -5.32 1.90
N SER A 123 17.45 -6.35 2.74
CA SER A 123 18.03 -7.66 2.39
C SER A 123 16.99 -8.64 1.84
N GLY A 124 15.73 -8.23 1.70
CA GLY A 124 14.65 -9.08 1.22
C GLY A 124 14.03 -10.00 2.27
N ASN A 125 14.37 -9.84 3.55
CA ASN A 125 13.73 -10.61 4.62
C ASN A 125 12.28 -10.17 4.81
N LEU A 126 11.38 -11.13 5.00
CA LEU A 126 9.96 -10.86 5.26
C LEU A 126 9.75 -10.34 6.69
N ILE A 127 9.30 -9.11 6.79
CA ILE A 127 8.98 -8.45 8.08
C ILE A 127 7.52 -8.70 8.44
N SER A 128 6.61 -8.47 7.49
CA SER A 128 5.17 -8.72 7.67
C SER A 128 4.56 -9.26 6.39
N LEU A 129 3.56 -10.12 6.54
CA LEU A 129 2.70 -10.60 5.48
C LEU A 129 1.29 -10.08 5.72
N CYS A 130 0.77 -9.30 4.78
CA CYS A 130 -0.54 -8.68 4.88
C CYS A 130 -1.45 -9.14 3.74
N LYS A 131 -2.74 -9.09 4.00
CA LYS A 131 -3.78 -9.34 3.01
C LYS A 131 -4.85 -8.26 3.12
N LEU A 132 -5.15 -7.59 2.02
CA LEU A 132 -6.08 -6.48 1.95
C LEU A 132 -7.23 -6.81 0.99
N THR A 133 -8.45 -6.61 1.45
CA THR A 133 -9.65 -6.64 0.61
C THR A 133 -10.13 -5.20 0.37
N ASN A 134 -10.20 -4.81 -0.89
CA ASN A 134 -10.78 -3.55 -1.33
C ASN A 134 -12.14 -3.79 -1.98
N MET A 135 -13.12 -2.95 -1.64
CA MET A 135 -14.41 -2.90 -2.31
C MET A 135 -14.39 -1.84 -3.41
N VAL A 136 -14.90 -2.18 -4.58
CA VAL A 136 -15.13 -1.26 -5.69
C VAL A 136 -16.57 -0.78 -5.62
N LEU A 137 -16.76 0.52 -5.51
CA LEU A 137 -18.06 1.18 -5.36
C LEU A 137 -18.33 2.10 -6.55
N GLU A 138 -19.59 2.14 -6.98
CA GLU A 138 -20.04 3.14 -7.94
C GLU A 138 -20.17 4.51 -7.23
N LYS A 139 -19.62 5.55 -7.81
CA LYS A 139 -19.79 6.91 -7.31
C LYS A 139 -21.24 7.35 -7.44
N LYS A 140 -21.78 7.96 -6.37
CA LYS A 140 -23.10 8.58 -6.45
C LYS A 140 -23.05 9.69 -7.48
N LYS A 141 -23.95 9.66 -8.47
CA LYS A 141 -24.15 10.79 -9.38
C LYS A 141 -24.59 11.98 -8.51
N THR A 142 -23.80 13.05 -8.53
CA THR A 142 -24.22 14.33 -7.95
C THR A 142 -25.39 14.83 -8.78
N GLN A 143 -26.55 14.98 -8.13
CA GLN A 143 -27.72 15.62 -8.73
C GLN A 143 -27.47 17.12 -8.89
#